data_cf16e76d308483e51a90844fc168f44d
#
_entry.id   cf16e76d308483e51a90844fc168f44d
#
_cell.length_a   1.000
_cell.length_b   1.000
_cell.length_c   1.000
_cell.angle_alpha   90.00
_cell.angle_beta   90.00
_cell.angle_gamma   90.00
#
_symmetry.space_group_name_H-M   'P 1'
#
loop_
_entity.id
_entity.type
_entity.pdbx_description
1 polymer ?
#
loop_
_entity_poly.entity_id
_entity_poly.type
_entity_poly.pdbx_seq_one_letter_code
_entity_poly.pdbx_strand_id
1 'polypeptide(L)'
;MFQSKAKFYLSVFSLLSTLFVLIFQFASPANAAMGYRYWGYFQASAGASTWTAAMTGPSVEVKDGDVEGWAFVFSSSDIPASNPMMDPDFNALCGETPEAAGKVRVGLVVDFGAANIAPEGETPREFFSDCVV
;
A
#
# COMPACT_ATOMS: atom_id res chain seq x y z
N MET A 1 -9.95 10.75 64.64
CA MET A 1 -8.82 10.86 63.67
C MET A 1 -8.70 9.69 62.71
N PHE A 2 -8.97 8.47 63.10
CA PHE A 2 -8.90 7.27 62.25
C PHE A 2 -9.97 7.17 61.14
N GLN A 3 -11.22 7.61 61.43
CA GLN A 3 -12.33 7.50 60.47
C GLN A 3 -12.19 8.43 59.25
N SER A 4 -11.50 9.56 59.38
CA SER A 4 -11.30 10.49 58.27
C SER A 4 -10.33 9.93 57.21
N LYS A 5 -9.27 9.26 57.66
CA LYS A 5 -8.28 8.66 56.76
C LYS A 5 -8.88 7.46 55.98
N ALA A 6 -9.69 6.65 56.64
CA ALA A 6 -10.36 5.52 55.99
C ALA A 6 -11.30 5.96 54.85
N LYS A 7 -12.11 7.03 55.08
CA LYS A 7 -12.98 7.60 54.05
C LYS A 7 -12.18 8.17 52.88
N PHE A 8 -11.05 8.81 53.14
CA PHE A 8 -10.18 9.34 52.11
C PHE A 8 -9.60 8.22 51.21
N TYR A 9 -9.09 7.14 51.80
CA TYR A 9 -8.56 5.97 51.03
C TYR A 9 -9.65 5.26 50.23
N LEU A 10 -10.84 5.11 50.76
CA LEU A 10 -11.99 4.54 50.04
C LEU A 10 -12.36 5.42 48.83
N SER A 11 -12.37 6.73 48.98
CA SER A 11 -12.70 7.65 47.89
C SER A 11 -11.64 7.62 46.78
N VAL A 12 -10.34 7.60 47.14
CA VAL A 12 -9.25 7.51 46.18
C VAL A 12 -9.25 6.18 45.43
N PHE A 13 -9.52 5.09 46.16
CA PHE A 13 -9.60 3.75 45.54
C PHE A 13 -10.79 3.65 44.58
N SER A 14 -11.94 4.23 44.94
CA SER A 14 -13.11 4.29 44.04
C SER A 14 -12.83 5.09 42.77
N LEU A 15 -12.16 6.24 42.87
CA LEU A 15 -11.78 7.09 41.75
C LEU A 15 -10.79 6.37 40.81
N LEU A 16 -9.79 5.70 41.37
CA LEU A 16 -8.81 4.93 40.58
C LEU A 16 -9.46 3.72 39.87
N SER A 17 -10.38 3.04 40.55
CA SER A 17 -11.12 1.93 39.95
C SER A 17 -12.03 2.40 38.82
N THR A 18 -12.70 3.53 38.94
CA THR A 18 -13.55 4.10 37.89
C THR A 18 -12.73 4.57 36.69
N LEU A 19 -11.57 5.18 36.93
CA LEU A 19 -10.65 5.60 35.86
C LEU A 19 -10.10 4.38 35.10
N PHE A 20 -9.75 3.32 35.82
CA PHE A 20 -9.27 2.07 35.22
C PHE A 20 -10.33 1.42 34.30
N VAL A 21 -11.57 1.34 34.75
CA VAL A 21 -12.69 0.81 33.95
C VAL A 21 -12.94 1.69 32.71
N LEU A 22 -12.87 3.01 32.83
CA LEU A 22 -13.03 3.91 31.69
C LEU A 22 -11.94 3.73 30.64
N ILE A 23 -10.69 3.51 31.02
CA ILE A 23 -9.59 3.28 30.09
C ILE A 23 -9.81 2.00 29.27
N PHE A 24 -10.32 0.93 29.89
CA PHE A 24 -10.61 -0.33 29.21
C PHE A 24 -11.80 -0.25 28.24
N GLN A 25 -12.73 0.68 28.45
CA GLN A 25 -13.87 0.87 27.55
C GLN A 25 -13.46 1.47 26.18
N PHE A 26 -12.33 2.18 26.14
CA PHE A 26 -11.81 2.78 24.89
C PHE A 26 -10.76 1.92 24.17
N ALA A 27 -10.37 0.79 24.74
CA ALA A 27 -9.55 -0.18 24.05
C ALA A 27 -10.41 -0.94 23.02
N SER A 28 -10.66 -0.33 21.87
CA SER A 28 -11.21 -1.07 20.74
C SER A 28 -10.24 -2.19 20.38
N PRO A 29 -10.70 -3.44 20.22
CA PRO A 29 -9.84 -4.48 19.71
C PRO A 29 -9.30 -4.01 18.36
N ALA A 30 -7.99 -3.94 18.22
CA ALA A 30 -7.35 -3.73 16.93
C ALA A 30 -7.65 -5.00 16.10
N ASN A 31 -8.73 -4.96 15.33
CA ASN A 31 -8.99 -5.96 14.31
C ASN A 31 -7.91 -5.75 13.24
N ALA A 32 -6.85 -6.54 13.31
CA ALA A 32 -5.91 -6.64 12.20
C ALA A 32 -6.71 -7.14 10.98
N ALA A 33 -6.84 -6.30 9.97
CA ALA A 33 -7.49 -6.70 8.74
C ALA A 33 -6.74 -7.92 8.17
N MET A 34 -7.43 -9.05 8.10
CA MET A 34 -6.87 -10.24 7.45
C MET A 34 -6.82 -9.99 5.95
N GLY A 35 -5.62 -10.05 5.38
CA GLY A 35 -5.41 -9.79 3.97
C GLY A 35 -4.07 -10.35 3.51
N TYR A 36 -3.74 -10.09 2.25
CA TYR A 36 -2.55 -10.60 1.59
C TYR A 36 -1.65 -9.45 1.16
N ARG A 37 -0.35 -9.66 1.27
CA ARG A 37 0.69 -8.82 0.68
C ARG A 37 1.28 -9.57 -0.51
N TYR A 38 1.33 -8.93 -1.67
CA TYR A 38 1.77 -9.56 -2.91
C TYR A 38 2.20 -8.50 -3.94
N TRP A 39 2.88 -8.96 -4.98
CA TRP A 39 3.15 -8.16 -6.17
C TRP A 39 1.93 -8.16 -7.08
N GLY A 40 1.23 -7.03 -7.12
CA GLY A 40 0.16 -6.77 -8.10
C GLY A 40 0.75 -6.40 -9.44
N TYR A 41 0.09 -6.83 -10.53
CA TYR A 41 0.44 -6.48 -11.89
C TYR A 41 -0.62 -5.54 -12.47
N PHE A 42 -0.17 -4.48 -13.11
CA PHE A 42 -1.00 -3.40 -13.63
C PHE A 42 -0.57 -3.06 -15.04
N GLN A 43 -1.53 -2.65 -15.85
CA GLN A 43 -1.31 -2.29 -17.24
C GLN A 43 -1.98 -0.96 -17.57
N ALA A 44 -1.39 -0.22 -18.50
CA ALA A 44 -2.00 0.94 -19.12
C ALA A 44 -1.68 0.89 -20.61
N SER A 45 -2.71 0.79 -21.44
CA SER A 45 -2.56 0.81 -22.89
C SER A 45 -2.09 2.18 -23.36
N ALA A 46 -1.50 2.24 -24.54
CA ALA A 46 -1.03 3.46 -25.17
C ALA A 46 -2.04 4.61 -25.07
N GLY A 47 -1.61 5.74 -24.48
CA GLY A 47 -2.43 6.93 -24.25
C GLY A 47 -3.37 6.84 -23.03
N ALA A 48 -3.41 5.76 -22.29
CA ALA A 48 -4.11 5.71 -21.02
C ALA A 48 -3.36 6.50 -19.93
N SER A 49 -4.12 7.18 -19.08
CA SER A 49 -3.61 7.94 -17.93
C SER A 49 -3.90 7.28 -16.59
N THR A 50 -4.45 6.08 -16.60
CA THR A 50 -4.83 5.34 -15.39
C THR A 50 -4.46 3.87 -15.52
N TRP A 51 -4.12 3.28 -14.36
CA TRP A 51 -3.81 1.86 -14.27
C TRP A 51 -5.05 0.99 -14.32
N THR A 52 -4.92 -0.17 -14.95
CA THR A 52 -5.87 -1.28 -14.88
C THR A 52 -5.18 -2.46 -14.20
N ALA A 53 -5.73 -2.94 -13.09
CA ALA A 53 -5.21 -4.13 -12.44
C ALA A 53 -5.43 -5.36 -13.36
N ALA A 54 -4.35 -6.08 -13.62
CA ALA A 54 -4.42 -7.31 -14.40
C ALA A 54 -4.83 -8.47 -13.48
N MET A 55 -5.81 -9.25 -13.94
CA MET A 55 -6.31 -10.42 -13.20
C MET A 55 -5.47 -11.68 -13.44
N THR A 56 -4.58 -11.62 -14.42
CA THR A 56 -3.65 -12.70 -14.78
C THR A 56 -2.22 -12.13 -14.79
N GLY A 57 -1.23 -12.98 -14.69
CA GLY A 57 0.16 -12.55 -14.82
C GLY A 57 0.48 -11.95 -16.21
N PRO A 58 1.72 -11.53 -16.46
CA PRO A 58 2.16 -10.83 -17.67
C PRO A 58 2.15 -11.78 -18.89
N SER A 59 0.96 -12.12 -19.35
CA SER A 59 0.72 -13.02 -20.49
C SER A 59 0.11 -12.30 -21.71
N VAL A 60 -0.11 -10.98 -21.58
CA VAL A 60 -0.66 -10.16 -22.65
C VAL A 60 0.48 -9.62 -23.51
N GLU A 61 0.30 -9.66 -24.83
CA GLU A 61 1.25 -9.05 -25.75
C GLU A 61 1.27 -7.54 -25.60
N VAL A 62 2.44 -6.98 -25.36
CA VAL A 62 2.65 -5.53 -25.21
C VAL A 62 2.82 -4.86 -26.58
N LYS A 63 2.43 -3.60 -26.67
CA LYS A 63 2.52 -2.76 -27.87
C LYS A 63 3.34 -1.51 -27.60
N ASP A 64 3.81 -0.88 -28.66
CA ASP A 64 4.48 0.41 -28.51
C ASP A 64 3.53 1.44 -27.89
N GLY A 65 3.98 2.08 -26.82
CA GLY A 65 3.20 3.04 -26.09
C GLY A 65 2.51 2.49 -24.82
N ASP A 66 2.53 1.18 -24.59
CA ASP A 66 1.99 0.59 -23.36
C ASP A 66 2.91 0.89 -22.16
N VAL A 67 2.32 0.89 -20.98
CA VAL A 67 3.05 0.98 -19.71
C VAL A 67 2.67 -0.21 -18.82
N GLU A 68 3.68 -0.93 -18.37
CA GLU A 68 3.55 -2.08 -17.49
C GLU A 68 3.97 -1.72 -16.06
N GLY A 69 3.19 -2.11 -15.09
CA GLY A 69 3.41 -1.76 -13.69
C GLY A 69 3.38 -2.95 -12.76
N TRP A 70 4.30 -2.98 -11.82
CA TRP A 70 4.24 -3.87 -10.66
C TRP A 70 4.22 -3.04 -9.40
N ALA A 71 3.35 -3.39 -8.46
CA ALA A 71 3.34 -2.76 -7.14
C ALA A 71 3.27 -3.82 -6.05
N PHE A 72 4.07 -3.66 -5.00
CA PHE A 72 3.93 -4.47 -3.80
C PHE A 72 2.79 -3.88 -2.96
N VAL A 73 1.70 -4.62 -2.85
CA VAL A 73 0.42 -4.13 -2.33
C VAL A 73 -0.12 -5.02 -1.22
N PHE A 74 -1.00 -4.44 -0.42
CA PHE A 74 -1.87 -5.17 0.50
C PHE A 74 -3.30 -5.12 -0.04
N SER A 75 -4.02 -6.22 0.07
CA SER A 75 -5.47 -6.25 -0.14
C SER A 75 -6.18 -7.20 0.81
N SER A 76 -7.46 -6.95 1.02
CA SER A 76 -8.36 -7.81 1.81
C SER A 76 -9.73 -7.84 1.16
N SER A 77 -10.70 -8.51 1.80
CA SER A 77 -12.11 -8.46 1.38
C SER A 77 -12.67 -7.03 1.31
N ASP A 78 -12.15 -6.15 2.17
CA ASP A 78 -12.71 -4.80 2.37
C ASP A 78 -11.78 -3.69 1.85
N ILE A 79 -10.53 -4.04 1.53
CA ILE A 79 -9.50 -3.10 1.08
C ILE A 79 -8.97 -3.58 -0.28
N PRO A 80 -9.29 -2.89 -1.37
CA PRO A 80 -8.73 -3.21 -2.68
C PRO A 80 -7.22 -2.92 -2.73
N ALA A 81 -6.50 -3.60 -3.61
CA ALA A 81 -5.11 -3.29 -3.90
C ALA A 81 -4.98 -1.86 -4.44
N SER A 82 -3.99 -1.13 -3.98
CA SER A 82 -3.65 0.18 -4.53
C SER A 82 -2.93 0.05 -5.87
N ASN A 83 -3.16 1.01 -6.75
CA ASN A 83 -2.36 1.15 -7.97
C ASN A 83 -0.91 1.55 -7.63
N PRO A 84 0.05 1.36 -8.56
CA PRO A 84 1.36 2.00 -8.45
C PRO A 84 1.22 3.50 -8.20
N MET A 85 2.09 4.08 -7.38
CA MET A 85 2.04 5.50 -7.01
C MET A 85 2.42 6.43 -8.18
N MET A 86 3.24 5.95 -9.12
CA MET A 86 3.58 6.67 -10.34
C MET A 86 2.47 6.47 -11.38
N ASP A 87 2.02 7.55 -12.02
CA ASP A 87 1.07 7.47 -13.13
C ASP A 87 1.70 6.80 -14.36
N PRO A 88 0.90 6.09 -15.18
CA PRO A 88 1.39 5.40 -16.37
C PRO A 88 1.61 6.38 -17.55
N ASP A 89 2.51 7.34 -17.38
CA ASP A 89 2.84 8.32 -18.42
C ASP A 89 3.95 7.78 -19.34
N PHE A 90 3.54 7.20 -20.47
CA PHE A 90 4.48 6.69 -21.47
C PHE A 90 5.44 7.78 -21.99
N ASN A 91 4.96 9.01 -22.18
CA ASN A 91 5.82 10.08 -22.69
C ASN A 91 6.90 10.48 -21.68
N ALA A 92 6.55 10.53 -20.40
CA ALA A 92 7.51 10.79 -19.35
C ALA A 92 8.56 9.68 -19.23
N LEU A 93 8.17 8.42 -19.47
CA LEU A 93 9.04 7.25 -19.36
C LEU A 93 9.88 7.02 -20.63
N CYS A 94 9.28 7.11 -21.81
CA CYS A 94 9.85 6.68 -23.08
C CYS A 94 10.00 7.81 -24.14
N GLY A 95 9.57 9.04 -23.83
CA GLY A 95 9.54 10.11 -24.81
C GLY A 95 10.89 10.46 -25.45
N GLU A 96 11.98 10.23 -24.72
CA GLU A 96 13.35 10.43 -25.22
C GLU A 96 14.00 9.17 -25.83
N THR A 97 13.33 8.03 -25.70
CA THR A 97 13.83 6.76 -26.24
C THR A 97 13.44 6.64 -27.72
N PRO A 98 14.41 6.53 -28.63
CA PRO A 98 14.11 6.47 -30.07
C PRO A 98 13.41 5.16 -30.42
N GLU A 99 12.54 5.23 -31.43
CA GLU A 99 11.94 4.04 -32.05
C GLU A 99 13.01 3.20 -32.74
N ALA A 100 12.87 1.87 -32.64
CA ALA A 100 13.75 0.91 -33.28
C ALA A 100 12.93 -0.04 -34.16
N ALA A 101 13.38 -0.28 -35.39
CA ALA A 101 12.67 -1.15 -36.33
C ALA A 101 12.47 -2.56 -35.75
N GLY A 102 11.24 -3.06 -35.79
CA GLY A 102 10.87 -4.38 -35.31
C GLY A 102 10.83 -4.53 -33.76
N LYS A 103 10.89 -3.42 -33.04
CA LYS A 103 10.79 -3.39 -31.57
C LYS A 103 9.68 -2.48 -31.12
N VAL A 104 9.22 -2.67 -29.90
CA VAL A 104 8.25 -1.81 -29.23
C VAL A 104 8.88 -1.21 -27.97
N ARG A 105 8.50 0.02 -27.67
CA ARG A 105 8.88 0.70 -26.42
C ARG A 105 7.78 0.51 -25.42
N VAL A 106 8.11 0.08 -24.23
CA VAL A 106 7.19 -0.13 -23.14
C VAL A 106 7.71 0.61 -21.91
N GLY A 107 6.88 1.48 -21.34
CA GLY A 107 7.18 2.08 -20.06
C GLY A 107 7.09 1.03 -18.95
N LEU A 108 8.06 1.00 -18.05
CA LEU A 108 8.08 0.09 -16.91
C LEU A 108 8.07 0.88 -15.61
N VAL A 109 7.17 0.50 -14.70
CA VAL A 109 7.09 1.05 -13.34
C VAL A 109 7.09 -0.09 -12.33
N VAL A 110 7.98 -0.03 -11.34
CA VAL A 110 8.00 -0.97 -10.21
C VAL A 110 7.93 -0.16 -8.92
N ASP A 111 6.79 -0.28 -8.23
CA ASP A 111 6.52 0.34 -6.95
C ASP A 111 6.74 -0.68 -5.83
N PHE A 112 7.69 -0.43 -4.95
CA PHE A 112 8.04 -1.36 -3.86
C PHE A 112 7.08 -1.28 -2.68
N GLY A 113 6.05 -0.46 -2.77
CA GLY A 113 5.01 -0.32 -1.76
C GLY A 113 5.44 0.50 -0.53
N ALA A 114 4.50 0.71 0.35
CA ALA A 114 4.71 1.48 1.56
C ALA A 114 5.46 0.67 2.63
N ALA A 115 6.25 1.35 3.45
CA ALA A 115 7.08 0.72 4.50
C ALA A 115 6.27 -0.10 5.52
N ASN A 116 5.01 0.26 5.78
CA ASN A 116 4.15 -0.46 6.72
C ASN A 116 3.64 -1.81 6.21
N ILE A 117 3.77 -2.09 4.92
CA ILE A 117 3.43 -3.39 4.31
C ILE A 117 4.68 -4.18 3.90
N ALA A 118 5.86 -3.60 4.01
CA ALA A 118 7.11 -4.29 3.69
C ALA A 118 7.29 -5.57 4.51
N PRO A 119 7.98 -6.58 3.98
CA PRO A 119 8.42 -7.74 4.77
C PRO A 119 9.27 -7.31 5.97
N GLU A 120 9.25 -8.11 7.03
CA GLU A 120 10.01 -7.83 8.24
C GLU A 120 11.52 -7.75 7.93
N GLY A 121 12.15 -6.68 8.39
CA GLY A 121 13.58 -6.44 8.18
C GLY A 121 13.94 -5.82 6.83
N GLU A 122 12.96 -5.55 5.96
CA GLU A 122 13.17 -4.89 4.69
C GLU A 122 12.81 -3.40 4.74
N THR A 123 13.60 -2.60 4.04
CA THR A 123 13.29 -1.19 3.78
C THR A 123 13.02 -1.06 2.29
N PRO A 124 11.77 -0.82 1.86
CA PRO A 124 11.46 -0.72 0.44
C PRO A 124 12.11 0.52 -0.18
N ARG A 125 12.45 0.41 -1.45
CA ARG A 125 12.72 1.58 -2.30
C ARG A 125 11.40 2.30 -2.58
N GLU A 126 11.45 3.57 -3.00
CA GLU A 126 10.22 4.26 -3.39
C GLU A 126 9.62 3.63 -4.65
N PHE A 127 10.33 3.67 -5.75
CA PHE A 127 9.96 3.01 -7.01
C PHE A 127 11.17 2.92 -7.93
N PHE A 128 11.01 2.15 -9.00
CA PHE A 128 11.91 2.11 -10.15
C PHE A 128 11.08 2.33 -11.42
N SER A 129 11.60 3.09 -12.34
CA SER A 129 10.96 3.27 -13.66
C SER A 129 12.00 3.32 -14.77
N ASP A 130 11.64 2.83 -15.94
CA ASP A 130 12.52 2.77 -17.12
C ASP A 130 11.70 2.67 -18.41
N CYS A 131 12.34 2.87 -19.53
CA CYS A 131 11.81 2.54 -20.85
C CYS A 131 12.52 1.29 -21.40
N VAL A 132 11.75 0.27 -21.68
CA VAL A 132 12.25 -1.00 -22.23
C VAL A 132 11.98 -1.06 -23.74
N VAL A 133 12.96 -1.55 -24.53
CA VAL A 133 12.89 -1.69 -26.01
C VAL A 133 13.22 -3.09 -26.46
#